data_0f731ddeac1845019a22538642f69ee2
#
_entry.id   0f731ddeac1845019a22538642f69ee2
#
_cell.length_a   1.000
_cell.length_b   1.000
_cell.length_c   1.000
_cell.angle_alpha   90.00
_cell.angle_beta   90.00
_cell.angle_gamma   90.00
#
_symmetry.space_group_name_H-M   'P 1'
#
loop_
_entity.id
_entity.type
_entity.pdbx_description
1 polymer ?
#
loop_
_entity_poly.entity_id
_entity_poly.type
_entity_poly.pdbx_seq_one_letter_code
_entity_poly.pdbx_strand_id
1 'polypeptide(L)'
;MQLIFFVPGVDETLRVGGTGKLSAEPDLLAAMEEFGKLPRAVLSIAVHEAYFHCGKALMRAKLWSSETRVERAVLPSISEVIHDQTKLGEPESQAEVVARYRTQL
;
A
#
# COMPACT_ATOMS: atom_id res chain seq x y z
N MET A 1 -8.98 -12.91 2.25
CA MET A 1 -7.93 -11.88 2.13
C MET A 1 -7.48 -11.43 3.51
N GLN A 2 -6.28 -10.82 3.61
CA GLN A 2 -5.82 -10.22 4.87
C GLN A 2 -5.35 -8.79 4.63
N LEU A 3 -5.65 -7.91 5.58
CA LEU A 3 -5.12 -6.56 5.69
C LEU A 3 -4.17 -6.50 6.88
N ILE A 4 -3.13 -5.70 6.75
CA ILE A 4 -2.21 -5.36 7.83
C ILE A 4 -2.18 -3.84 7.95
N PHE A 5 -2.44 -3.35 9.15
CA PHE A 5 -2.38 -1.93 9.44
C PHE A 5 -1.14 -1.62 10.27
N PHE A 6 -0.39 -0.64 9.80
CA PHE A 6 0.77 -0.08 10.48
C PHE A 6 0.44 1.33 10.96
N VAL A 7 0.82 1.62 12.19
CA VAL A 7 0.81 3.00 12.71
C VAL A 7 2.26 3.45 12.86
N PRO A 8 2.70 4.49 12.16
CA PRO A 8 4.09 4.94 12.25
C PRO A 8 4.52 5.17 13.70
N GLY A 9 5.62 4.54 14.09
CA GLY A 9 6.15 4.62 15.46
C GLY A 9 5.59 3.60 16.45
N VAL A 10 4.58 2.80 16.06
CA VAL A 10 4.02 1.72 16.88
C VAL A 10 4.46 0.36 16.33
N ASP A 11 4.98 -0.50 17.18
CA ASP A 11 5.53 -1.78 16.74
C ASP A 11 4.48 -2.88 16.60
N GLU A 12 3.34 -2.76 17.28
CA GLU A 12 2.21 -3.67 17.08
C GLU A 12 1.51 -3.37 15.75
N THR A 13 1.02 -4.44 15.10
CA THR A 13 0.22 -4.32 13.88
C THR A 13 -1.17 -4.88 14.11
N LEU A 14 -2.20 -4.22 13.57
CA LEU A 14 -3.53 -4.80 13.49
C LEU A 14 -3.64 -5.64 12.22
N ARG A 15 -4.08 -6.87 12.37
CA ARG A 15 -4.41 -7.76 11.25
C ARG A 15 -5.90 -8.02 11.20
N VAL A 16 -6.45 -7.92 10.00
CA VAL A 16 -7.88 -8.16 9.75
C VAL A 16 -7.98 -9.16 8.61
N GLY A 17 -8.62 -10.29 8.87
CA GLY A 17 -8.88 -11.34 7.90
C GLY A 17 -10.36 -11.38 7.53
N GLY A 18 -10.66 -11.66 6.27
CA GLY A 18 -12.06 -11.72 5.83
C GLY A 18 -12.23 -12.07 4.36
N THR A 19 -13.49 -12.05 3.94
CA THR A 19 -13.89 -12.24 2.53
C THR A 19 -14.14 -10.89 1.89
N GLY A 20 -13.39 -10.60 0.81
CA GLY A 20 -13.52 -9.35 0.06
C GLY A 20 -14.47 -9.49 -1.14
N LYS A 21 -15.27 -8.44 -1.38
CA LYS A 21 -16.11 -8.29 -2.57
C LYS A 21 -15.84 -6.90 -3.18
N LEU A 22 -15.48 -6.86 -4.46
CA LEU A 22 -15.42 -5.61 -5.21
C LEU A 22 -16.83 -5.21 -5.65
N SER A 23 -17.13 -3.92 -5.53
CA SER A 23 -18.39 -3.32 -5.96
C SER A 23 -18.13 -1.99 -6.66
N ALA A 24 -18.95 -1.68 -7.64
CA ALA A 24 -19.04 -0.38 -8.30
C ALA A 24 -20.45 0.23 -8.14
N GLU A 25 -21.17 -0.17 -7.10
CA GLU A 25 -22.50 0.37 -6.78
C GLU A 25 -22.41 1.88 -6.50
N PRO A 26 -23.22 2.73 -7.16
CA PRO A 26 -23.10 4.18 -7.08
C PRO A 26 -23.15 4.73 -5.64
N ASP A 27 -24.02 4.20 -4.80
CA ASP A 27 -24.17 4.64 -3.41
C ASP A 27 -22.91 4.33 -2.58
N LEU A 28 -22.28 3.19 -2.83
CA LEU A 28 -21.01 2.84 -2.18
C LEU A 28 -19.85 3.70 -2.68
N LEU A 29 -19.79 3.99 -3.97
CA LEU A 29 -18.79 4.88 -4.54
C LEU A 29 -18.93 6.29 -3.94
N ALA A 30 -20.16 6.83 -3.86
CA ALA A 30 -20.45 8.12 -3.27
C ALA A 30 -20.08 8.20 -1.78
N ALA A 31 -20.35 7.12 -1.02
CA ALA A 31 -19.99 7.06 0.41
C ALA A 31 -18.47 7.01 0.65
N MET A 32 -17.68 6.68 -0.37
CA MET A 32 -16.22 6.58 -0.31
C MET A 32 -15.52 7.68 -1.12
N GLU A 33 -16.23 8.77 -1.41
CA GLU A 33 -15.61 9.94 -2.04
C GLU A 33 -14.54 10.54 -1.12
N GLU A 34 -13.38 10.82 -1.68
CA GLU A 34 -12.27 11.44 -0.98
C GLU A 34 -11.62 12.52 -1.87
N PHE A 35 -11.31 13.66 -1.30
CA PHE A 35 -10.74 14.83 -2.02
C PHE A 35 -11.51 15.23 -3.28
N GLY A 36 -12.85 15.13 -3.27
CA GLY A 36 -13.70 15.46 -4.42
C GLY A 36 -13.61 14.46 -5.58
N LYS A 37 -13.09 13.27 -5.34
CA LYS A 37 -12.94 12.21 -6.35
C LYS A 37 -13.68 10.96 -5.92
N LEU A 38 -14.53 10.44 -6.78
CA LEU A 38 -15.14 9.12 -6.60
C LEU A 38 -14.12 8.01 -6.91
N PRO A 39 -14.06 6.95 -6.09
CA PRO A 39 -13.26 5.77 -6.44
C PRO A 39 -13.89 5.03 -7.64
N ARG A 40 -13.09 4.26 -8.35
CA ARG A 40 -13.57 3.41 -9.46
C ARG A 40 -14.26 2.14 -8.97
N ALA A 41 -13.92 1.70 -7.77
CA ALA A 41 -14.50 0.54 -7.12
C ALA A 41 -14.28 0.62 -5.62
N VAL A 42 -15.14 -0.01 -4.85
CA VAL A 42 -15.04 -0.18 -3.41
C VAL A 42 -14.81 -1.66 -3.10
N LEU A 43 -13.85 -1.94 -2.22
CA LEU A 43 -13.63 -3.26 -1.67
C LEU A 43 -14.34 -3.35 -0.32
N SER A 44 -15.46 -4.08 -0.27
CA SER A 44 -16.15 -4.42 0.97
C SER A 44 -15.56 -5.69 1.56
N ILE A 45 -15.31 -5.71 2.86
CA ILE A 45 -14.72 -6.88 3.54
C ILE A 45 -15.65 -7.33 4.66
N ALA A 46 -16.18 -8.54 4.53
CA ALA A 46 -16.82 -9.23 5.63
C ALA A 46 -15.73 -9.79 6.56
N VAL A 47 -15.53 -9.14 7.70
CA VAL A 47 -14.46 -9.46 8.65
C VAL A 47 -14.82 -10.75 9.39
N HIS A 48 -13.91 -11.73 9.40
CA HIS A 48 -14.03 -12.99 10.14
C HIS A 48 -13.15 -12.99 11.39
N GLU A 49 -12.01 -12.30 11.33
CA GLU A 49 -11.06 -12.20 12.43
C GLU A 49 -10.37 -10.84 12.44
N ALA A 50 -10.05 -10.35 13.62
CA ALA A 50 -9.19 -9.19 13.81
C ALA A 50 -8.37 -9.38 15.08
N TYR A 51 -7.06 -9.13 15.01
CA TYR A 51 -6.16 -9.30 16.14
C TYR A 51 -4.94 -8.41 16.06
N PHE A 52 -4.38 -8.08 17.23
CA PHE A 52 -3.08 -7.44 17.30
C PHE A 52 -1.96 -8.47 17.19
N HIS A 53 -1.04 -8.22 16.31
CA HIS A 53 0.18 -8.99 16.19
C HIS A 53 1.28 -8.32 17.03
N CYS A 54 2.03 -9.10 17.79
CA CYS A 54 3.03 -8.55 18.71
C CYS A 54 4.16 -7.81 17.97
N GLY A 55 4.65 -6.72 18.59
CA GLY A 55 5.65 -5.83 18.02
C GLY A 55 7.08 -6.37 17.99
N LYS A 56 7.37 -7.53 18.57
CA LYS A 56 8.76 -8.03 18.75
C LYS A 56 9.59 -8.10 17.46
N ALA A 57 8.96 -8.40 16.33
CA ALA A 57 9.64 -8.46 15.03
C ALA A 57 10.05 -7.05 14.56
N LEU A 58 9.14 -6.09 14.65
CA LEU A 58 9.38 -4.70 14.27
C LEU A 58 10.38 -4.01 15.19
N MET A 59 10.29 -4.29 16.51
CA MET A 59 11.29 -3.83 17.49
C MET A 59 12.69 -4.35 17.16
N ARG A 60 12.84 -5.64 16.88
CA ARG A 60 14.14 -6.24 16.51
C ARG A 60 14.68 -5.68 15.20
N ALA A 61 13.80 -5.45 14.23
CA ALA A 61 14.14 -4.84 12.95
C ALA A 61 14.42 -3.33 13.07
N LYS A 62 14.13 -2.70 14.22
CA LYS A 62 14.15 -1.24 14.40
C LYS A 62 13.41 -0.53 13.26
N LEU A 63 12.24 -1.05 12.87
CA LEU A 63 11.54 -0.62 11.66
C LEU A 63 11.33 0.89 11.56
N TRP A 64 11.05 1.53 12.69
CA TRP A 64 10.75 2.96 12.77
C TRP A 64 11.98 3.83 13.00
N SER A 65 13.16 3.24 13.21
CA SER A 65 14.39 4.00 13.40
C SER A 65 14.91 4.61 12.10
N SER A 66 15.43 5.83 12.17
CA SER A 66 16.14 6.43 11.05
C SER A 66 17.44 5.70 10.69
N GLU A 67 18.04 4.98 11.66
CA GLU A 67 19.27 4.22 11.46
C GLU A 67 19.12 3.06 10.47
N THR A 68 17.91 2.53 10.33
CA THR A 68 17.62 1.39 9.44
C THR A 68 17.06 1.80 8.09
N ARG A 69 16.90 3.10 7.87
CA ARG A 69 16.43 3.61 6.57
C ARG A 69 17.54 3.45 5.53
N VAL A 70 17.17 2.90 4.41
CA VAL A 70 18.04 2.79 3.24
C VAL A 70 17.72 3.88 2.23
N GLU A 71 18.72 4.25 1.43
CA GLU A 71 18.49 5.15 0.30
C GLU A 71 17.54 4.49 -0.71
N ARG A 72 16.63 5.29 -1.28
CA ARG A 72 15.65 4.77 -2.25
C ARG A 72 16.32 4.05 -3.44
N ALA A 73 17.52 4.48 -3.84
CA ALA A 73 18.29 3.92 -4.94
C ALA A 73 18.80 2.48 -4.72
N VAL A 74 18.69 1.95 -3.50
CA VAL A 74 19.01 0.54 -3.20
C VAL A 74 18.07 -0.43 -3.94
N LEU A 75 16.87 0.03 -4.27
CA LEU A 75 15.90 -0.75 -5.03
C LEU A 75 15.66 -0.11 -6.41
N PRO A 76 15.51 -0.90 -7.46
CA PRO A 76 15.13 -0.39 -8.77
C PRO A 76 13.77 0.31 -8.72
N SER A 77 13.47 1.14 -9.71
CA SER A 77 12.12 1.68 -9.86
C SER A 77 11.12 0.56 -10.15
N ILE A 78 9.85 0.79 -9.82
CA ILE A 78 8.81 -0.19 -10.14
C ILE A 78 8.71 -0.41 -11.66
N SER A 79 8.99 0.61 -12.46
CA SER A 79 8.99 0.52 -13.92
C SER A 79 10.12 -0.37 -14.43
N GLU A 80 11.32 -0.27 -13.86
CA GLU A 80 12.44 -1.17 -14.15
C GLU A 80 12.11 -2.62 -13.78
N VAL A 81 11.50 -2.85 -12.60
CA VAL A 81 11.08 -4.20 -12.18
C VAL A 81 10.06 -4.81 -13.15
N ILE A 82 9.06 -4.02 -13.56
CA ILE A 82 8.05 -4.46 -14.53
C ILE A 82 8.70 -4.77 -15.89
N HIS A 83 9.56 -3.86 -16.38
CA HIS A 83 10.28 -4.07 -17.64
C HIS A 83 11.12 -5.36 -17.59
N ASP A 84 11.85 -5.59 -16.52
CA ASP A 84 12.67 -6.79 -16.38
C ASP A 84 11.86 -8.09 -16.44
N GLN A 85 10.68 -8.10 -15.88
CA GLN A 85 9.80 -9.26 -15.87
C GLN A 85 9.04 -9.46 -17.18
N THR A 86 8.62 -8.38 -17.82
CA THR A 86 7.72 -8.44 -18.99
C THR A 86 8.42 -8.18 -20.32
N LYS A 87 9.56 -7.48 -20.28
CA LYS A 87 10.29 -6.95 -21.46
C LYS A 87 9.43 -6.02 -22.32
N LEU A 88 8.41 -5.40 -21.74
CA LEU A 88 7.50 -4.48 -22.42
C LEU A 88 7.82 -3.03 -22.06
N GLY A 89 7.84 -2.18 -23.08
CA GLY A 89 8.06 -0.74 -22.95
C GLY A 89 9.47 -0.37 -22.49
N GLU A 90 9.76 0.93 -22.48
CA GLU A 90 10.99 1.47 -21.89
C GLU A 90 10.73 1.77 -20.39
N PRO A 91 11.65 1.42 -19.49
CA PRO A 91 11.46 1.68 -18.08
C PRO A 91 11.63 3.16 -17.74
N GLU A 92 10.69 3.72 -17.01
CA GLU A 92 10.82 5.04 -16.40
C GLU A 92 11.84 5.00 -15.26
N SER A 93 12.68 6.02 -15.15
CA SER A 93 13.52 6.23 -13.98
C SER A 93 12.68 6.50 -12.74
N GLN A 94 13.26 6.32 -11.54
CA GLN A 94 12.57 6.63 -10.28
C GLN A 94 12.13 8.11 -10.22
N ALA A 95 12.89 9.03 -10.79
CA ALA A 95 12.55 10.45 -10.81
C ALA A 95 11.30 10.72 -11.67
N GLU A 96 11.20 10.10 -12.85
CA GLU A 96 10.04 10.18 -13.74
C GLU A 96 8.79 9.57 -13.09
N VAL A 97 8.92 8.40 -12.47
CA VAL A 97 7.82 7.77 -11.71
C VAL A 97 7.30 8.69 -10.62
N VAL A 98 8.19 9.31 -9.81
CA VAL A 98 7.80 10.25 -8.76
C VAL A 98 7.15 11.51 -9.34
N ALA A 99 7.68 12.06 -10.43
CA ALA A 99 7.10 13.21 -11.10
C ALA A 99 5.66 12.92 -11.56
N ARG A 100 5.45 11.76 -12.18
CA ARG A 100 4.12 11.31 -12.63
C ARG A 100 3.15 11.13 -11.44
N TYR A 101 3.59 10.52 -10.34
CA TYR A 101 2.73 10.34 -9.17
C TYR A 101 2.27 11.67 -8.58
N ARG A 102 3.15 12.68 -8.50
CA ARG A 102 2.79 14.01 -8.00
C ARG A 102 1.66 14.70 -8.78
N THR A 103 1.47 14.35 -10.04
CA THR A 103 0.34 14.87 -10.85
C THR A 103 -0.98 14.16 -10.57
N GLN A 104 -0.97 13.07 -9.80
CA GLN A 104 -2.12 12.21 -9.52
C GLN A 104 -2.62 12.30 -8.06
N LEU A 105 -1.90 13.02 -7.21
CA LEU A 105 -2.25 13.25 -5.79
C LEU A 105 -3.35 14.30 -5.60
#